data_fa3d0fbe0bc315b4df7963fedf4a2135
#
_entry.id   fa3d0fbe0bc315b4df7963fedf4a2135
#
_cell.length_a   1.000
_cell.length_b   1.000
_cell.length_c   1.000
_cell.angle_alpha   90.00
_cell.angle_beta   90.00
_cell.angle_gamma   90.00
#
_symmetry.space_group_name_H-M   'P 1'
#
loop_
_entity.id
_entity.type
_entity.pdbx_description
1 polymer ?
#
loop_
_entity_poly.entity_id
_entity_poly.type
_entity_poly.pdbx_seq_one_letter_code
_entity_poly.pdbx_strand_id
1 'polypeptide(L)'
;AGSFLAAMGLGFLPDLGLVAAFAGTLGVSLVLACGVWEAPAVRVFGFSRGLRAGERAAHAPVLALLKVLNLEPQRVVMRWTDTGGLPATWIGRRTVVVEPTLVQGLYEHRLTREDAAAAIGHAVASQRVGPSRFDLAARLWAFPWTLLFVVIRQIARAFSWVPASGFAWQ
;
A
#
# COMPACT_ATOMS: atom_id res chain seq x y z
N ALA A 1 -36.30 -33.62 -22.81
CA ALA A 1 -36.16 -32.23 -23.29
C ALA A 1 -35.91 -31.24 -22.13
N GLY A 2 -36.49 -31.46 -20.92
CA GLY A 2 -36.31 -30.53 -19.76
C GLY A 2 -34.91 -30.58 -19.14
N SER A 3 -34.26 -31.75 -19.14
CA SER A 3 -32.92 -31.91 -18.53
C SER A 3 -31.79 -31.22 -19.30
N PHE A 4 -31.94 -31.03 -20.62
CA PHE A 4 -30.94 -30.37 -21.45
C PHE A 4 -30.94 -28.86 -21.26
N LEU A 5 -32.12 -28.28 -21.08
CA LEU A 5 -32.27 -26.81 -20.79
C LEU A 5 -31.77 -26.43 -19.38
N ALA A 6 -31.97 -27.35 -18.40
CA ALA A 6 -31.43 -27.12 -17.05
C ALA A 6 -29.89 -27.21 -17.02
N ALA A 7 -29.29 -28.12 -17.80
CA ALA A 7 -27.84 -28.22 -17.91
C ALA A 7 -27.22 -27.01 -18.62
N MET A 8 -27.89 -26.47 -19.65
CA MET A 8 -27.43 -25.21 -20.27
C MET A 8 -27.54 -23.99 -19.32
N GLY A 9 -28.64 -23.90 -18.56
CA GLY A 9 -28.85 -22.79 -17.61
C GLY A 9 -27.83 -22.77 -16.48
N LEU A 10 -27.45 -23.93 -15.96
CA LEU A 10 -26.44 -24.06 -14.91
C LEU A 10 -25.00 -23.80 -15.39
N GLY A 11 -24.71 -24.05 -16.68
CA GLY A 11 -23.41 -23.74 -17.28
C GLY A 11 -23.16 -22.24 -17.45
N PHE A 12 -24.20 -21.42 -17.60
CA PHE A 12 -24.07 -19.96 -17.78
C PHE A 12 -23.89 -19.20 -16.44
N LEU A 13 -24.30 -19.76 -15.32
CA LEU A 13 -24.24 -19.07 -14.01
C LEU A 13 -22.80 -18.75 -13.56
N PRO A 14 -21.79 -19.65 -13.65
CA PRO A 14 -20.42 -19.33 -13.29
C PRO A 14 -19.82 -18.26 -14.22
N ASP A 15 -20.13 -18.27 -15.52
CA ASP A 15 -19.63 -17.30 -16.47
C ASP A 15 -20.21 -15.92 -16.22
N LEU A 16 -21.50 -15.79 -15.89
CA LEU A 16 -22.15 -14.54 -15.50
C LEU A 16 -21.52 -13.99 -14.21
N GLY A 17 -21.21 -14.84 -13.23
CA GLY A 17 -20.54 -14.47 -12.00
C GLY A 17 -19.15 -13.90 -12.26
N LEU A 18 -18.40 -14.52 -13.15
CA LEU A 18 -17.05 -14.11 -13.53
C LEU A 18 -17.06 -12.79 -14.29
N VAL A 19 -17.98 -12.61 -15.22
CA VAL A 19 -18.18 -11.35 -15.96
C VAL A 19 -18.58 -10.22 -15.01
N ALA A 20 -19.51 -10.48 -14.07
CA ALA A 20 -19.94 -9.48 -13.08
C ALA A 20 -18.79 -9.10 -12.13
N ALA A 21 -17.99 -10.06 -11.68
CA ALA A 21 -16.81 -9.80 -10.86
C ALA A 21 -15.77 -8.96 -11.61
N PHE A 22 -15.50 -9.29 -12.88
CA PHE A 22 -14.57 -8.54 -13.71
C PHE A 22 -15.08 -7.10 -13.97
N ALA A 23 -16.34 -6.93 -14.33
CA ALA A 23 -16.95 -5.62 -14.53
C ALA A 23 -16.96 -4.78 -13.26
N GLY A 24 -17.25 -5.40 -12.09
CA GLY A 24 -17.18 -4.76 -10.79
C GLY A 24 -15.76 -4.29 -10.45
N THR A 25 -14.76 -5.13 -10.69
CA THR A 25 -13.35 -4.78 -10.46
C THR A 25 -12.90 -3.64 -11.38
N LEU A 26 -13.31 -3.64 -12.65
CA LEU A 26 -13.07 -2.53 -13.57
C LEU A 26 -13.73 -1.23 -13.11
N GLY A 27 -14.99 -1.30 -12.67
CA GLY A 27 -15.71 -0.15 -12.13
C GLY A 27 -15.01 0.45 -10.91
N VAL A 28 -14.61 -0.38 -9.95
CA VAL A 28 -13.85 0.06 -8.77
C VAL A 28 -12.49 0.65 -9.20
N SER A 29 -11.81 0.05 -10.16
CA SER A 29 -10.52 0.54 -10.69
C SER A 29 -10.65 1.94 -11.28
N LEU A 30 -11.73 2.21 -12.04
CA LEU A 30 -12.02 3.53 -12.59
C LEU A 30 -12.30 4.56 -11.49
N VAL A 31 -13.09 4.22 -10.48
CA VAL A 31 -13.36 5.08 -9.32
C VAL A 31 -12.06 5.43 -8.58
N LEU A 32 -11.19 4.45 -8.37
CA LEU A 32 -9.88 4.66 -7.75
C LEU A 32 -8.97 5.54 -8.61
N ALA A 33 -8.98 5.35 -9.93
CA ALA A 33 -8.23 6.20 -10.86
C ALA A 33 -8.72 7.66 -10.86
N CYS A 34 -10.03 7.89 -10.63
CA CYS A 34 -10.58 9.23 -10.42
C CYS A 34 -10.18 9.87 -9.09
N GLY A 35 -9.65 9.10 -8.12
CA GLY A 35 -9.18 9.59 -6.83
C GLY A 35 -10.27 9.88 -5.81
N VAL A 36 -11.52 9.50 -6.08
CA VAL A 36 -12.67 9.76 -5.18
C VAL A 36 -12.51 9.03 -3.85
N TRP A 37 -11.98 7.81 -3.87
CA TRP A 37 -11.81 6.94 -2.70
C TRP A 37 -10.33 6.73 -2.33
N GLU A 38 -9.47 7.69 -2.64
CA GLU A 38 -8.03 7.56 -2.40
C GLU A 38 -7.71 7.30 -0.92
N ALA A 39 -8.36 8.03 0.00
CA ALA A 39 -8.07 7.92 1.42
C ALA A 39 -8.31 6.52 2.01
N PRO A 40 -9.48 5.89 1.84
CA PRO A 40 -9.70 4.52 2.29
C PRO A 40 -8.86 3.51 1.49
N ALA A 41 -8.68 3.71 0.18
CA ALA A 41 -7.88 2.84 -0.66
C ALA A 41 -6.41 2.80 -0.21
N VAL A 42 -5.81 3.95 0.07
CA VAL A 42 -4.44 4.02 0.59
C VAL A 42 -4.31 3.35 1.95
N ARG A 43 -5.33 3.42 2.82
CA ARG A 43 -5.31 2.69 4.10
C ARG A 43 -5.29 1.18 3.90
N VAL A 44 -6.09 0.68 2.98
CA VAL A 44 -6.21 -0.77 2.71
C VAL A 44 -5.01 -1.27 1.92
N PHE A 45 -4.76 -0.72 0.74
CA PHE A 45 -3.72 -1.22 -0.17
C PHE A 45 -2.30 -0.79 0.24
N GLY A 46 -2.16 0.33 0.95
CA GLY A 46 -0.90 0.80 1.50
C GLY A 46 -0.60 0.25 2.89
N PHE A 47 -1.52 -0.55 3.49
CA PHE A 47 -1.40 -1.01 4.88
C PHE A 47 -1.00 0.13 5.81
N SER A 48 -1.71 1.29 5.69
CA SER A 48 -1.31 2.53 6.33
C SER A 48 -2.35 3.08 7.29
N ARG A 49 -1.90 3.90 8.22
CA ARG A 49 -2.72 4.65 9.16
C ARG A 49 -2.36 6.13 9.15
N GLY A 50 -3.25 6.96 9.67
CA GLY A 50 -2.93 8.36 9.92
C GLY A 50 -1.82 8.53 10.95
N LEU A 51 -1.05 9.59 10.84
CA LEU A 51 -0.05 9.97 11.83
C LEU A 51 -0.73 10.34 13.16
N ARG A 52 -0.18 9.87 14.27
CA ARG A 52 -0.56 10.28 15.62
C ARG A 52 -0.09 11.72 15.89
N ALA A 53 -0.61 12.35 16.93
CA ALA A 53 -0.27 13.74 17.26
C ALA A 53 1.25 13.96 17.41
N GLY A 54 1.94 13.13 18.18
CA GLY A 54 3.40 13.21 18.35
C GLY A 54 4.18 12.97 17.06
N GLU A 55 3.78 11.99 16.25
CA GLU A 55 4.38 11.69 14.95
C GLU A 55 4.19 12.85 13.97
N ARG A 56 3.03 13.48 14.00
CA ARG A 56 2.73 14.66 13.19
C ARG A 56 3.59 15.85 13.60
N ALA A 57 3.78 16.07 14.90
CA ALA A 57 4.66 17.12 15.42
C ALA A 57 6.11 16.91 14.98
N ALA A 58 6.62 15.69 15.02
CA ALA A 58 7.97 15.35 14.55
C ALA A 58 8.16 15.59 13.04
N HIS A 59 7.10 15.42 12.25
CA HIS A 59 7.14 15.64 10.79
C HIS A 59 6.93 17.10 10.39
N ALA A 60 6.37 17.93 11.25
CA ALA A 60 6.06 19.33 10.91
C ALA A 60 7.27 20.11 10.34
N PRO A 61 8.48 20.04 10.94
CA PRO A 61 9.65 20.73 10.39
C PRO A 61 10.11 20.18 9.04
N VAL A 62 9.93 18.87 8.79
CA VAL A 62 10.24 18.25 7.49
C VAL A 62 9.28 18.75 6.41
N LEU A 63 7.98 18.84 6.72
CA LEU A 63 6.98 19.37 5.81
C LEU A 63 7.22 20.87 5.52
N ALA A 64 7.70 21.63 6.50
CA ALA A 64 8.08 23.04 6.28
C ALA A 64 9.22 23.17 5.25
N LEU A 65 10.25 22.32 5.33
CA LEU A 65 11.32 22.26 4.31
C LEU A 65 10.78 21.90 2.93
N LEU A 66 9.93 20.88 2.84
CA LEU A 66 9.33 20.45 1.57
C LEU A 66 8.43 21.54 0.97
N LYS A 67 7.77 22.33 1.79
CA LYS A 67 6.96 23.46 1.34
C LYS A 67 7.81 24.55 0.67
N VAL A 68 8.97 24.87 1.23
CA VAL A 68 9.92 25.80 0.60
C VAL A 68 10.38 25.32 -0.77
N LEU A 69 10.51 23.98 -0.93
CA LEU A 69 10.93 23.35 -2.20
C LEU A 69 9.76 23.10 -3.17
N ASN A 70 8.54 23.51 -2.86
CA ASN A 70 7.32 23.19 -3.61
C ASN A 70 7.11 21.67 -3.81
N LEU A 71 7.58 20.85 -2.88
CA LEU A 71 7.47 19.40 -2.85
C LEU A 71 6.55 18.91 -1.73
N GLU A 72 5.70 19.76 -1.19
CA GLU A 72 4.80 19.40 -0.10
C GLU A 72 3.76 18.39 -0.55
N PRO A 73 3.68 17.21 0.07
CA PRO A 73 2.62 16.24 -0.19
C PRO A 73 1.31 16.74 0.42
N GLN A 74 0.20 16.51 -0.27
CA GLN A 74 -1.11 16.90 0.27
C GLN A 74 -1.51 16.06 1.49
N ARG A 75 -0.99 14.83 1.58
CA ARG A 75 -1.28 13.91 2.69
C ARG A 75 -0.08 13.02 2.98
N VAL A 76 0.23 12.90 4.25
CA VAL A 76 1.23 11.96 4.76
C VAL A 76 0.55 10.95 5.68
N VAL A 77 0.79 9.68 5.46
CA VAL A 77 0.31 8.57 6.27
C VAL A 77 1.47 7.62 6.58
N MET A 78 1.38 6.88 7.67
CA MET A 78 2.43 5.94 8.07
C MET A 78 2.00 4.50 7.79
N ARG A 79 2.90 3.68 7.32
CA ARG A 79 2.67 2.24 7.17
C ARG A 79 2.55 1.56 8.53
N TRP A 80 1.80 0.48 8.63
CA TRP A 80 1.62 -0.24 9.91
C TRP A 80 2.85 -1.06 10.27
N THR A 81 3.53 -1.59 9.27
CA THR A 81 4.71 -2.45 9.44
C THR A 81 5.81 -1.98 8.52
N ASP A 82 7.04 -2.15 8.96
CA ASP A 82 8.20 -1.98 8.10
C ASP A 82 8.21 -3.08 7.02
N THR A 83 8.33 -2.68 5.78
CA THR A 83 8.42 -3.62 4.65
C THR A 83 9.84 -3.84 4.18
N GLY A 84 10.81 -3.10 4.73
CA GLY A 84 12.20 -3.10 4.30
C GLY A 84 12.38 -2.51 2.89
N GLY A 85 11.41 -1.72 2.43
CA GLY A 85 11.42 -1.04 1.15
C GLY A 85 11.96 0.39 1.25
N LEU A 86 11.45 1.25 0.36
CA LEU A 86 11.79 2.68 0.39
C LEU A 86 11.19 3.35 1.63
N PRO A 87 11.94 4.24 2.30
CA PRO A 87 11.50 4.92 3.53
C PRO A 87 10.27 5.79 3.34
N ALA A 88 10.03 6.25 2.12
CA ALA A 88 8.82 6.94 1.71
C ALA A 88 8.41 6.49 0.32
N THR A 89 7.11 6.30 0.10
CA THR A 89 6.56 5.87 -1.19
C THR A 89 5.32 6.68 -1.51
N TRP A 90 5.20 7.15 -2.74
CA TRP A 90 4.00 7.78 -3.22
C TRP A 90 2.93 6.74 -3.53
N ILE A 91 1.69 6.96 -3.09
CA ILE A 91 0.54 6.10 -3.40
C ILE A 91 -0.65 6.97 -3.80
N GLY A 92 -1.22 6.67 -4.97
CA GLY A 92 -2.34 7.43 -5.49
C GLY A 92 -1.93 8.80 -6.04
N ARG A 93 -2.78 9.81 -5.85
CA ARG A 93 -2.59 11.15 -6.44
C ARG A 93 -2.03 12.18 -5.48
N ARG A 94 -2.20 11.99 -4.18
CA ARG A 94 -2.02 13.03 -3.16
C ARG A 94 -1.30 12.57 -1.90
N THR A 95 -1.04 11.25 -1.78
CA THR A 95 -0.63 10.66 -0.52
C THR A 95 0.77 10.09 -0.58
N VAL A 96 1.61 10.48 0.37
CA VAL A 96 2.89 9.82 0.66
C VAL A 96 2.70 8.89 1.84
N VAL A 97 3.13 7.65 1.68
CA VAL A 97 3.20 6.65 2.74
C VAL A 97 4.63 6.57 3.22
N VAL A 98 4.84 6.86 4.49
CA VAL A 98 6.16 6.79 5.13
C VAL A 98 6.29 5.50 5.94
N GLU A 99 7.48 4.94 6.00
CA GLU A 99 7.77 3.76 6.81
C GLU A 99 7.94 4.13 8.28
N PRO A 100 7.61 3.21 9.23
CA PRO A 100 7.80 3.44 10.66
C PRO A 100 9.24 3.79 11.03
N THR A 101 10.21 3.19 10.35
CA THR A 101 11.65 3.43 10.55
C THR A 101 12.06 4.88 10.29
N LEU A 102 11.47 5.54 9.28
CA LEU A 102 11.71 6.96 9.02
C LEU A 102 11.16 7.83 10.14
N VAL A 103 9.95 7.52 10.61
CA VAL A 103 9.30 8.25 11.71
C VAL A 103 10.07 8.07 13.01
N GLN A 104 10.44 6.83 13.31
CA GLN A 104 11.19 6.49 14.51
C GLN A 104 12.59 7.11 14.47
N GLY A 105 13.28 7.07 13.32
CA GLY A 105 14.59 7.69 13.14
C GLY A 105 14.58 9.20 13.39
N LEU A 106 13.52 9.90 12.96
CA LEU A 106 13.31 11.32 13.29
C LEU A 106 13.07 11.53 14.79
N TYR A 107 12.27 10.68 15.41
CA TYR A 107 11.93 10.81 16.82
C TYR A 107 13.14 10.54 17.73
N GLU A 108 13.98 9.58 17.35
CA GLU A 108 15.20 9.20 18.06
C GLU A 108 16.43 10.04 17.68
N HIS A 109 16.25 11.09 16.85
CA HIS A 109 17.33 11.93 16.30
C HIS A 109 18.44 11.17 15.57
N ARG A 110 18.13 9.98 15.05
CA ARG A 110 19.05 9.18 14.21
C ARG A 110 19.05 9.63 12.77
N LEU A 111 17.97 10.26 12.32
CA LEU A 111 17.83 10.84 10.99
C LEU A 111 17.73 12.36 11.12
N THR A 112 18.39 13.07 10.22
CA THR A 112 18.26 14.51 10.12
C THR A 112 16.94 14.88 9.44
N ARG A 113 16.52 16.14 9.60
CA ARG A 113 15.31 16.63 8.93
C ARG A 113 15.50 16.65 7.43
N GLU A 114 16.72 16.94 6.99
CA GLU A 114 17.16 16.98 5.60
C GLU A 114 17.08 15.61 4.95
N ASP A 115 17.54 14.55 5.63
CA ASP A 115 17.45 13.15 5.14
C ASP A 115 15.98 12.72 4.96
N ALA A 116 15.15 13.03 5.95
CA ALA A 116 13.73 12.72 5.86
C ALA A 116 13.03 13.55 4.77
N ALA A 117 13.40 14.83 4.61
CA ALA A 117 12.90 15.68 3.54
C ALA A 117 13.34 15.16 2.17
N ALA A 118 14.57 14.69 2.04
CA ALA A 118 15.08 14.09 0.81
C ALA A 118 14.31 12.81 0.44
N ALA A 119 14.05 11.93 1.42
CA ALA A 119 13.27 10.69 1.20
C ALA A 119 11.84 10.99 0.74
N ILE A 120 11.13 11.89 1.43
CA ILE A 120 9.76 12.28 1.07
C ILE A 120 9.76 13.06 -0.25
N GLY A 121 10.70 13.99 -0.44
CA GLY A 121 10.85 14.75 -1.67
C GLY A 121 11.11 13.86 -2.88
N HIS A 122 11.92 12.81 -2.74
CA HIS A 122 12.13 11.81 -3.79
C HIS A 122 10.83 11.08 -4.14
N ALA A 123 10.04 10.68 -3.13
CA ALA A 123 8.74 10.04 -3.35
C ALA A 123 7.76 11.00 -4.08
N VAL A 124 7.76 12.29 -3.74
CA VAL A 124 6.94 13.31 -4.42
C VAL A 124 7.43 13.57 -5.85
N ALA A 125 8.74 13.63 -6.05
CA ALA A 125 9.32 13.84 -7.38
C ALA A 125 9.07 12.65 -8.31
N SER A 126 9.17 11.42 -7.82
CA SER A 126 8.89 10.22 -8.59
C SER A 126 7.45 10.17 -9.13
N GLN A 127 6.50 10.75 -8.38
CA GLN A 127 5.11 10.87 -8.84
C GLN A 127 4.96 11.75 -10.08
N ARG A 128 5.77 12.81 -10.21
CA ARG A 128 5.70 13.73 -11.35
C ARG A 128 6.13 13.06 -12.67
N VAL A 129 6.94 12.03 -12.58
CA VAL A 129 7.49 11.31 -13.73
C VAL A 129 6.67 10.04 -14.06
N GLY A 130 5.96 9.46 -13.08
CA GLY A 130 5.29 8.17 -13.21
C GLY A 130 3.79 8.23 -13.49
N PRO A 131 3.17 7.09 -13.87
CA PRO A 131 1.74 6.95 -14.17
C PRO A 131 0.89 6.88 -12.89
N SER A 132 0.98 7.90 -12.01
CA SER A 132 0.37 7.92 -10.68
C SER A 132 -1.17 7.74 -10.66
N ARG A 133 -1.85 7.99 -11.79
CA ARG A 133 -3.31 7.87 -11.87
C ARG A 133 -3.79 6.42 -11.77
N PHE A 134 -3.00 5.48 -12.23
CA PHE A 134 -3.35 4.06 -12.26
C PHE A 134 -2.72 3.25 -11.12
N ASP A 135 -1.90 3.88 -10.27
CA ASP A 135 -1.20 3.19 -9.19
C ASP A 135 -2.17 2.47 -8.24
N LEU A 136 -3.26 3.13 -7.82
CA LEU A 136 -4.27 2.51 -6.96
C LEU A 136 -5.04 1.40 -7.67
N ALA A 137 -5.34 1.56 -8.96
CA ALA A 137 -5.97 0.52 -9.75
C ALA A 137 -5.05 -0.70 -9.92
N ALA A 138 -3.77 -0.49 -10.22
CA ALA A 138 -2.77 -1.55 -10.30
C ALA A 138 -2.62 -2.27 -8.95
N ARG A 139 -2.63 -1.54 -7.83
CA ARG A 139 -2.60 -2.13 -6.48
C ARG A 139 -3.85 -2.95 -6.17
N LEU A 140 -5.02 -2.55 -6.64
CA LEU A 140 -6.24 -3.34 -6.51
C LEU A 140 -6.08 -4.71 -7.18
N TRP A 141 -5.55 -4.73 -8.41
CA TRP A 141 -5.31 -5.96 -9.15
C TRP A 141 -4.20 -6.83 -8.53
N ALA A 142 -3.18 -6.19 -7.96
CA ALA A 142 -2.10 -6.87 -7.25
C ALA A 142 -2.48 -7.29 -5.82
N PHE A 143 -3.57 -6.77 -5.26
CA PHE A 143 -3.93 -6.93 -3.85
C PHE A 143 -4.05 -8.39 -3.40
N PRO A 144 -4.70 -9.31 -4.13
CA PRO A 144 -4.78 -10.70 -3.72
C PRO A 144 -3.41 -11.35 -3.56
N TRP A 145 -2.48 -11.05 -4.47
CA TRP A 145 -1.10 -11.54 -4.43
C TRP A 145 -0.30 -10.91 -3.30
N THR A 146 -0.50 -9.62 -3.07
CA THR A 146 0.13 -8.90 -1.96
C THR A 146 -0.33 -9.48 -0.61
N LEU A 147 -1.63 -9.74 -0.47
CA LEU A 147 -2.18 -10.35 0.74
C LEU A 147 -1.62 -11.74 0.96
N LEU A 148 -1.59 -12.57 -0.07
CA LEU A 148 -1.01 -13.91 -0.02
C LEU A 148 0.46 -13.85 0.42
N PHE A 149 1.24 -12.96 -0.17
CA PHE A 149 2.65 -12.75 0.21
C PHE A 149 2.82 -12.33 1.67
N VAL A 150 1.99 -11.40 2.16
CA VAL A 150 2.01 -10.97 3.57
C VAL A 150 1.70 -12.13 4.49
N VAL A 151 0.68 -12.93 4.18
CA VAL A 151 0.33 -14.12 4.97
C VAL A 151 1.48 -15.13 5.00
N ILE A 152 2.05 -15.48 3.85
CA ILE A 152 3.19 -16.41 3.76
C ILE A 152 4.37 -15.87 4.58
N ARG A 153 4.68 -14.57 4.46
CA ARG A 153 5.77 -13.93 5.21
C ARG A 153 5.54 -13.99 6.72
N GLN A 154 4.30 -13.81 7.18
CA GLN A 154 3.97 -13.92 8.61
C GLN A 154 4.09 -15.36 9.10
N ILE A 155 3.62 -16.31 8.32
CA ILE A 155 3.79 -17.74 8.61
C ILE A 155 5.28 -18.09 8.69
N ALA A 156 6.08 -17.69 7.70
CA ALA A 156 7.52 -17.94 7.69
C ALA A 156 8.22 -17.33 8.91
N ARG A 157 7.83 -16.11 9.32
CA ARG A 157 8.33 -15.48 10.55
C ARG A 157 7.95 -16.27 11.81
N ALA A 158 6.72 -16.75 11.89
CA ALA A 158 6.28 -17.58 13.01
C ALA A 158 7.10 -18.88 13.09
N PHE A 159 7.41 -19.49 11.97
CA PHE A 159 8.25 -20.71 11.93
C PHE A 159 9.74 -20.45 12.18
N SER A 160 10.24 -19.24 11.90
CA SER A 160 11.65 -18.89 12.18
C SER A 160 11.99 -18.83 13.69
N TRP A 161 10.99 -18.84 14.56
CA TRP A 161 11.14 -18.93 16.01
C TRP A 161 11.30 -20.38 16.49
N VAL A 162 11.07 -21.39 15.61
CA VAL A 162 11.31 -22.79 15.93
C VAL A 162 12.83 -23.02 15.84
N PRO A 163 13.52 -23.29 16.97
CA PRO A 163 14.96 -23.50 16.91
C PRO A 163 15.25 -24.73 16.03
N ALA A 164 16.18 -24.57 15.09
CA ALA A 164 16.64 -25.63 14.18
C ALA A 164 17.29 -26.83 14.87
N SER A 165 17.33 -26.83 16.22
CA SER A 165 17.94 -27.88 17.07
C SER A 165 17.21 -29.23 17.07
N GLY A 166 16.09 -29.37 16.30
CA GLY A 166 15.32 -30.63 16.24
C GLY A 166 15.64 -31.55 15.06
N PHE A 167 16.41 -31.12 14.08
CA PHE A 167 16.74 -31.91 12.89
C PHE A 167 18.24 -32.28 12.85
N ALA A 168 18.78 -32.79 13.96
CA ALA A 168 19.99 -33.60 13.87
C ALA A 168 19.56 -34.99 13.39
N TRP A 169 19.78 -35.29 12.12
CA TRP A 169 19.68 -36.63 11.57
C TRP A 169 20.77 -37.47 12.23
N GLN A 170 20.35 -38.40 13.12
CA GLN A 170 21.17 -39.51 13.56
C GLN A 170 21.18 -40.59 12.50
#